data_ce64f98b3221cdde6e710249b60fe31c
#
_entry.id   ce64f98b3221cdde6e710249b60fe31c
#
_cell.length_a   1.000
_cell.length_b   1.000
_cell.length_c   1.000
_cell.angle_alpha   90.00
_cell.angle_beta   90.00
_cell.angle_gamma   90.00
#
_symmetry.space_group_name_H-M   'P 1'
#
loop_
_entity.id
_entity.type
_entity.pdbx_description
1 polymer ?
#
loop_
_entity_poly.entity_id
_entity_poly.type
_entity_poly.pdbx_seq_one_letter_code
_entity_poly.pdbx_strand_id
1 'polypeptide(L)'
;NIIVLFKPQFEVGTNVKRDKKGMVKDKDAIDLARRKFLGVTILLNWKLIKNSKSKLEGKDGNIEELFYFKKTQVEKWKKIKKV
;
A
#
# COMPACT_ATOMS: atom_id res chain seq x y z
N ASN A 1 2.04 -2.92 15.88
CA ASN A 1 2.72 -3.32 14.64
C ASN A 1 1.70 -3.76 13.60
N ILE A 2 1.80 -3.22 12.41
CA ILE A 2 0.82 -3.44 11.35
C ILE A 2 1.54 -3.95 10.12
N ILE A 3 1.09 -5.09 9.62
CA ILE A 3 1.61 -5.66 8.38
C ILE A 3 0.49 -5.67 7.35
N VAL A 4 0.73 -5.07 6.20
CA VAL A 4 -0.25 -5.03 5.12
C VAL A 4 0.35 -5.67 3.88
N LEU A 5 -0.41 -6.54 3.26
CA LEU A 5 -0.07 -7.13 1.98
C LEU A 5 -0.80 -6.33 0.90
N PHE A 6 -0.03 -5.58 0.12
CA PHE A 6 -0.56 -4.81 -1.00
C PHE A 6 -0.64 -5.71 -2.22
N LYS A 7 -1.85 -5.93 -2.70
CA LYS A 7 -2.13 -6.80 -3.85
C LYS A 7 -2.59 -5.94 -5.02
N PRO A 8 -1.73 -5.70 -6.03
CA PRO A 8 -2.08 -4.81 -7.13
C PRO A 8 -3.40 -5.16 -7.81
N GLN A 9 -3.68 -6.45 -7.97
CA GLN A 9 -4.89 -6.91 -8.64
C GLN A 9 -6.17 -6.50 -7.93
N PHE A 10 -6.13 -6.22 -6.64
CA PHE A 10 -7.29 -5.76 -5.87
C PHE A 10 -7.28 -4.25 -5.63
N GLU A 11 -6.08 -3.65 -5.62
CA GLU A 11 -5.93 -2.25 -5.21
C GLU A 11 -6.18 -1.26 -6.34
N VAL A 12 -5.98 -1.68 -7.59
CA VAL A 12 -6.10 -0.77 -8.74
C VAL A 12 -7.54 -0.52 -9.19
N GLY A 13 -8.50 -1.28 -8.66
CA GLY A 13 -9.90 -1.15 -9.06
C GLY A 13 -10.24 -1.95 -10.31
N THR A 14 -11.54 -1.95 -10.65
CA THR A 14 -12.08 -2.81 -11.70
C THR A 14 -11.88 -2.24 -13.11
N ASN A 15 -11.60 -0.94 -13.23
CA ASN A 15 -11.47 -0.27 -14.53
C ASN A 15 -10.12 -0.50 -15.21
N VAL A 16 -9.18 -1.06 -14.50
CA VAL A 16 -7.83 -1.28 -15.02
C VAL A 16 -7.78 -2.58 -15.79
N LYS A 17 -7.20 -2.52 -16.98
CA LYS A 17 -7.09 -3.71 -17.84
C LYS A 17 -6.18 -4.76 -17.21
N ARG A 18 -6.59 -5.99 -17.36
CA ARG A 18 -5.82 -7.17 -16.95
C ARG A 18 -5.60 -8.09 -18.14
N ASP A 19 -4.57 -8.90 -18.07
CA ASP A 19 -4.37 -9.93 -19.08
C ASP A 19 -5.35 -11.10 -18.85
N LYS A 20 -5.25 -12.14 -19.67
CA LYS A 20 -6.13 -13.31 -19.58
C LYS A 20 -6.04 -14.03 -18.23
N LYS A 21 -4.92 -13.88 -17.55
CA LYS A 21 -4.68 -14.50 -16.24
C LYS A 21 -5.09 -13.60 -15.08
N GLY A 22 -5.53 -12.38 -15.35
CA GLY A 22 -5.89 -11.41 -14.32
C GLY A 22 -4.73 -10.55 -13.82
N MET A 23 -3.57 -10.65 -14.46
CA MET A 23 -2.41 -9.84 -14.09
C MET A 23 -2.60 -8.40 -14.54
N VAL A 24 -2.37 -7.47 -13.62
CA VAL A 24 -2.40 -6.03 -13.90
C VAL A 24 -1.05 -5.63 -14.49
N LYS A 25 -1.07 -5.13 -15.73
CA LYS A 25 0.15 -4.72 -16.43
C LYS A 25 0.36 -3.21 -16.44
N ASP A 26 -0.64 -2.45 -16.08
CA ASP A 26 -0.56 -0.99 -16.06
C ASP A 26 0.22 -0.53 -14.82
N LYS A 27 1.50 -0.25 -15.02
CA LYS A 27 2.38 0.16 -13.94
C LYS A 27 1.98 1.49 -13.33
N ASP A 28 1.44 2.41 -14.13
CA ASP A 28 1.00 3.70 -13.62
C ASP A 28 -0.20 3.56 -12.71
N ALA A 29 -1.12 2.66 -13.05
CA ALA A 29 -2.27 2.37 -12.19
C ALA A 29 -1.82 1.76 -10.86
N ILE A 30 -0.85 0.87 -10.89
CA ILE A 30 -0.29 0.26 -9.66
C ILE A 30 0.37 1.33 -8.81
N ASP A 31 1.17 2.21 -9.41
CA ASP A 31 1.83 3.28 -8.68
C ASP A 31 0.84 4.25 -8.05
N LEU A 32 -0.21 4.59 -8.77
CA LEU A 32 -1.26 5.46 -8.25
C LEU A 32 -1.97 4.82 -7.06
N ALA A 33 -2.31 3.54 -7.18
CA ALA A 33 -2.95 2.80 -6.08
C ALA A 33 -2.03 2.75 -4.86
N ARG A 34 -0.73 2.54 -5.07
CA ARG A 34 0.24 2.52 -3.99
C ARG A 34 0.32 3.88 -3.29
N ARG A 35 0.35 4.97 -4.04
CA ARG A 35 0.39 6.30 -3.46
C ARG A 35 -0.87 6.62 -2.65
N LYS A 36 -2.02 6.23 -3.15
CA LYS A 36 -3.28 6.40 -2.42
C LYS A 36 -3.27 5.61 -1.11
N PHE A 37 -2.81 4.38 -1.16
CA PHE A 37 -2.68 3.54 0.04
C PHE A 37 -1.75 4.19 1.06
N LEU A 38 -0.56 4.61 0.63
CA LEU A 38 0.40 5.24 1.54
C LEU A 38 -0.12 6.57 2.09
N GLY A 39 -0.88 7.33 1.31
CA GLY A 39 -1.51 8.56 1.78
C GLY A 39 -2.49 8.30 2.91
N VAL A 40 -3.29 7.24 2.80
CA VAL A 40 -4.22 6.85 3.86
C VAL A 40 -3.46 6.46 5.13
N THR A 41 -2.34 5.74 5.00
CA THR A 41 -1.55 5.35 6.18
C THR A 41 -1.00 6.56 6.93
N ILE A 42 -0.62 7.61 6.20
CA ILE A 42 -0.18 8.85 6.83
C ILE A 42 -1.29 9.48 7.65
N LEU A 43 -2.50 9.52 7.09
CA LEU A 43 -3.66 10.05 7.80
C LEU A 43 -4.01 9.24 9.05
N LEU A 44 -3.70 7.94 9.03
CA LEU A 44 -3.93 7.04 10.17
C LEU A 44 -2.79 7.08 11.20
N ASN A 45 -1.78 7.92 10.97
CA ASN A 45 -0.59 8.00 11.83
C ASN A 45 0.21 6.71 11.87
N TRP A 46 0.27 6.01 10.74
CA TRP A 46 1.09 4.82 10.59
C TRP A 46 2.43 5.22 9.99
N LYS A 47 3.50 4.91 10.68
CA LYS A 47 4.85 5.16 10.17
C LYS A 47 5.34 3.94 9.43
N LEU A 48 5.75 4.13 8.18
CA LEU A 48 6.33 3.06 7.39
C LEU A 48 7.73 2.72 7.92
N ILE A 49 7.91 1.48 8.32
CA ILE A 49 9.20 0.99 8.83
C ILE A 49 9.96 0.28 7.72
N LYS A 50 9.26 -0.59 6.98
CA LYS A 50 9.90 -1.38 5.95
C LYS A 50 8.87 -1.80 4.92
N ASN A 51 9.31 -1.88 3.65
CA ASN A 51 8.50 -2.56 2.65
C ASN A 51 9.40 -3.45 1.80
N SER A 52 8.81 -4.50 1.27
CA SER A 52 9.52 -5.40 0.38
C SER A 52 8.54 -6.01 -0.59
N LYS A 53 9.02 -6.24 -1.82
CA LYS A 53 8.24 -6.99 -2.80
C LYS A 53 8.35 -8.47 -2.49
N SER A 54 7.25 -9.18 -2.66
CA SER A 54 7.25 -10.61 -2.49
C SER A 54 8.14 -11.25 -3.55
N LYS A 55 8.94 -12.22 -3.14
CA LYS A 55 9.75 -13.00 -4.08
C LYS A 55 8.91 -13.97 -4.88
N LEU A 56 7.75 -14.32 -4.34
CA LEU A 56 6.80 -15.19 -5.01
C LEU A 56 5.75 -14.33 -5.67
N GLU A 57 5.44 -14.64 -6.92
CA GLU A 57 4.34 -13.98 -7.58
C GLU A 57 3.04 -14.35 -6.90
N GLY A 58 2.16 -13.38 -6.74
CA GLY A 58 0.83 -13.64 -6.27
C GLY A 58 0.03 -14.38 -7.33
N LYS A 59 -1.24 -14.65 -7.02
CA LYS A 59 -2.14 -15.29 -7.95
C LYS A 59 -2.14 -14.52 -9.28
N ASP A 60 -2.13 -15.24 -10.37
CA ASP A 60 -2.17 -14.68 -11.74
C ASP A 60 -0.94 -13.86 -12.13
N GLY A 61 0.18 -14.06 -11.43
CA GLY A 61 1.44 -13.42 -11.79
C GLY A 61 1.64 -12.02 -11.22
N ASN A 62 0.70 -11.50 -10.46
CA ASN A 62 0.85 -10.18 -9.82
C ASN A 62 1.91 -10.22 -8.72
N ILE A 63 2.78 -9.21 -8.70
CA ILE A 63 3.80 -9.09 -7.67
C ILE A 63 3.21 -8.31 -6.50
N GLU A 64 3.16 -8.95 -5.34
CA GLU A 64 2.61 -8.36 -4.14
C GLU A 64 3.69 -7.69 -3.31
N GLU A 65 3.31 -6.68 -2.54
CA GLU A 65 4.23 -5.96 -1.67
C GLU A 65 3.80 -6.08 -0.22
N LEU A 66 4.78 -6.31 0.66
CA LEU A 66 4.56 -6.27 2.09
C LEU A 66 4.98 -4.92 2.64
N PHE A 67 4.12 -4.32 3.44
CA PHE A 67 4.40 -3.07 4.14
C PHE A 67 4.30 -3.31 5.63
N TYR A 68 5.34 -2.92 6.34
CA TYR A 68 5.38 -2.99 7.79
C TYR A 68 5.31 -1.58 8.37
N PHE A 69 4.31 -1.33 9.18
CA PHE A 69 4.08 -0.03 9.81
C PHE A 69 4.09 -0.15 11.31
N LYS A 70 4.39 0.96 11.95
CA LYS A 70 4.22 1.15 13.37
C LYS A 70 3.28 2.32 13.58
N LYS A 71 2.25 2.14 14.40
CA LYS A 71 1.33 3.24 14.71
C LYS A 71 2.04 4.26 15.59
N THR A 72 2.02 5.52 15.19
CA THR A 72 2.63 6.59 15.99
C THR A 72 1.66 7.08 17.03
N GLN A 73 2.21 7.62 18.13
CA GLN A 73 1.39 8.11 19.21
C GLN A 73 0.79 9.49 18.89
N VAL A 74 -0.38 9.74 19.45
CA VAL A 74 -1.14 10.97 19.22
C VAL A 74 -0.49 12.20 19.85
N GLU A 75 0.54 12.03 20.64
CA GLU A 75 1.22 13.11 21.36
C GLU A 75 1.78 14.20 20.47
N LYS A 76 2.16 13.84 19.25
CA LYS A 76 2.57 14.84 18.26
C LYS A 76 1.46 15.84 17.97
N TRP A 77 0.23 15.39 18.01
CA TRP A 77 -0.94 16.22 17.84
C TRP A 77 -1.07 17.26 18.93
N LYS A 78 -0.87 16.84 20.16
CA LYS A 78 -0.96 17.72 21.32
C LYS A 78 0.08 18.82 21.27
N LYS A 79 1.29 18.50 20.81
CA LYS A 79 2.36 19.48 20.66
C LYS A 79 2.04 20.51 19.59
N ILE A 80 1.46 20.08 18.48
CA ILE A 80 1.09 20.97 17.39
C ILE A 80 -0.02 21.92 17.81
N LYS A 81 -1.00 21.44 18.58
CA LYS A 81 -2.12 22.24 19.04
C LYS A 81 -1.75 23.31 20.04
N LYS A 82 -0.62 23.17 20.71
CA LYS A 82 -0.17 24.14 21.71
C LYS A 82 0.59 25.33 21.13
N VAL A 83 0.86 25.28 19.88
CA VAL A 83 1.60 26.35 19.20
C VAL A 83 0.75 27.58 18.92
#